data_1401a3a0a70de833213300e5b1a0bbb5
#
_entry.id   1401a3a0a70de833213300e5b1a0bbb5
#
_cell.length_a   1.000
_cell.length_b   1.000
_cell.length_c   1.000
_cell.angle_alpha   90.00
_cell.angle_beta   90.00
_cell.angle_gamma   90.00
#
_symmetry.space_group_name_H-M   'P 1'
#
loop_
_entity.id
_entity.type
_entity.pdbx_description
1 polymer ?
#
loop_
_entity_poly.entity_id
_entity_poly.type
_entity_poly.pdbx_seq_one_letter_code
_entity_poly.pdbx_strand_id
1 'polypeptide(L)'
;MEKIHVFLDETGAFGFDFSKPNCSSHFIIVAALVNESQLNAVTDSVESIRKKYFQTGEIKSSNIRDKNFTRRIRILKEILTLPINFALLIVDKTKIYEDSYLRTQHKTFYKFFYQQLYSDLLNSIKDISIHPDQVGDKQDLEEFSRYYYRKAEPYSLFHDIDFAFDNSKNSLLVQVADIVAGSIAKNIDATRASEIDSTNYLDLLKSKIIYRRVFPWSPEEFFELAKFDSEHDKEIAQLSLRIVDEFCLNNSGSDETDVKQQIAILQYLRFRFTQNQFRRYISTRELMNHLINSGYDKMSVSTFRMKIIAKLRDEGVILASSASGYKIPCKVSEVYDFINHGKNVILPMLNRLKKCNDTIRLATNNTLNLFERAEYKKLAELLDIKNT
;
A
#
# COMPACT_ATOMS: atom_id res chain seq x y z
N MET A 1 29.44 0.10 -1.41
CA MET A 1 28.71 0.23 -0.12
C MET A 1 28.85 -1.09 0.59
N GLU A 2 28.82 -1.10 1.90
CA GLU A 2 28.91 -2.33 2.69
C GLU A 2 27.61 -3.12 2.59
N LYS A 3 27.68 -4.45 2.49
CA LYS A 3 26.54 -5.35 2.44
C LYS A 3 25.80 -5.36 3.78
N ILE A 4 24.47 -5.32 3.72
CA ILE A 4 23.60 -5.34 4.90
C ILE A 4 22.87 -6.69 4.95
N HIS A 5 23.00 -7.38 6.07
CA HIS A 5 22.25 -8.60 6.37
C HIS A 5 20.94 -8.25 7.08
N VAL A 6 19.85 -8.81 6.63
CA VAL A 6 18.50 -8.55 7.11
C VAL A 6 17.86 -9.85 7.57
N PHE A 7 17.61 -9.95 8.86
CA PHE A 7 17.00 -11.11 9.51
C PHE A 7 15.56 -10.79 9.88
N LEU A 8 14.61 -11.61 9.41
CA LEU A 8 13.19 -11.33 9.55
C LEU A 8 12.48 -12.38 10.37
N ASP A 9 11.55 -11.88 11.17
CA ASP A 9 10.55 -12.69 11.84
C ASP A 9 9.25 -11.91 11.98
N GLU A 10 8.13 -12.63 12.17
CA GLU A 10 6.83 -12.05 12.32
C GLU A 10 6.13 -12.48 13.60
N THR A 11 5.12 -11.71 13.96
CA THR A 11 4.19 -12.05 15.04
C THR A 11 2.76 -11.70 14.64
N GLY A 12 1.80 -12.49 15.16
CA GLY A 12 0.41 -12.39 14.74
C GLY A 12 0.07 -13.45 13.68
N ALA A 13 -1.01 -14.19 13.89
CA ALA A 13 -1.45 -15.24 12.98
C ALA A 13 -2.36 -14.68 11.88
N PHE A 14 -2.42 -15.37 10.73
CA PHE A 14 -3.52 -15.23 9.80
C PHE A 14 -4.83 -15.62 10.50
N GLY A 15 -5.85 -14.81 10.35
CA GLY A 15 -7.16 -15.01 10.93
C GLY A 15 -7.83 -13.67 11.13
N PHE A 16 -9.13 -13.61 10.83
CA PHE A 16 -9.91 -12.38 10.89
C PHE A 16 -11.18 -12.52 11.74
N ASP A 17 -11.31 -13.62 12.45
CA ASP A 17 -12.39 -13.80 13.42
C ASP A 17 -11.94 -13.28 14.80
N PHE A 18 -12.03 -11.98 14.98
CA PHE A 18 -11.60 -11.28 16.19
C PHE A 18 -12.46 -11.57 17.42
N SER A 19 -13.55 -12.34 17.28
CA SER A 19 -14.31 -12.87 18.42
C SER A 19 -13.56 -13.99 19.16
N LYS A 20 -12.58 -14.62 18.49
CA LYS A 20 -11.77 -15.69 19.06
C LYS A 20 -10.59 -15.12 19.87
N PRO A 21 -10.36 -15.61 21.09
CA PRO A 21 -9.32 -15.07 21.99
C PRO A 21 -7.89 -15.19 21.45
N ASN A 22 -7.64 -16.10 20.50
CA ASN A 22 -6.32 -16.31 19.89
C ASN A 22 -6.15 -15.61 18.53
N CYS A 23 -7.14 -14.85 18.06
CA CYS A 23 -7.04 -14.11 16.83
C CYS A 23 -6.40 -12.75 17.08
N SER A 24 -5.12 -12.60 16.74
CA SER A 24 -4.41 -11.33 16.87
C SER A 24 -5.07 -10.24 16.03
N SER A 25 -5.21 -9.04 16.57
CA SER A 25 -5.71 -7.86 15.83
C SER A 25 -4.68 -7.30 14.86
N HIS A 26 -3.41 -7.58 15.11
CA HIS A 26 -2.30 -7.09 14.30
C HIS A 26 -1.42 -8.23 13.79
N PHE A 27 -0.78 -7.97 12.63
CA PHE A 27 0.31 -8.78 12.10
C PHE A 27 1.53 -7.87 11.93
N ILE A 28 2.68 -8.27 12.48
CA ILE A 28 3.86 -7.41 12.55
C ILE A 28 5.05 -8.19 12.02
N ILE A 29 5.75 -7.61 11.03
CA ILE A 29 7.04 -8.13 10.55
C ILE A 29 8.13 -7.19 11.06
N VAL A 30 9.16 -7.78 11.64
CA VAL A 30 10.37 -7.08 12.06
C VAL A 30 11.56 -7.59 11.27
N ALA A 31 12.32 -6.67 10.72
CA ALA A 31 13.61 -6.93 10.11
C ALA A 31 14.72 -6.35 10.98
N ALA A 32 15.64 -7.19 11.43
CA ALA A 32 16.88 -6.79 12.10
C ALA A 32 17.99 -6.63 11.06
N LEU A 33 18.58 -5.44 10.96
CA LEU A 33 19.58 -5.07 9.96
C LEU A 33 20.95 -4.95 10.62
N VAL A 34 21.94 -5.66 10.07
CA VAL A 34 23.33 -5.67 10.56
C VAL A 34 24.30 -5.55 9.38
N ASN A 35 25.29 -4.70 9.51
CA ASN A 35 26.35 -4.58 8.51
C ASN A 35 27.25 -5.83 8.51
N GLU A 36 27.71 -6.27 7.34
CA GLU A 36 28.53 -7.48 7.19
C GLU A 36 29.79 -7.46 8.06
N SER A 37 30.48 -6.32 8.14
CA SER A 37 31.69 -6.17 8.99
C SER A 37 31.41 -6.36 10.49
N GLN A 38 30.16 -6.20 10.92
CA GLN A 38 29.75 -6.31 12.33
C GLN A 38 29.04 -7.63 12.65
N LEU A 39 28.71 -8.43 11.62
CA LEU A 39 27.83 -9.59 11.74
C LEU A 39 28.33 -10.60 12.80
N ASN A 40 29.59 -10.97 12.74
CA ASN A 40 30.18 -11.94 13.69
C ASN A 40 30.17 -11.40 15.13
N ALA A 41 30.61 -10.17 15.34
CA ALA A 41 30.66 -9.55 16.67
C ALA A 41 29.28 -9.38 17.28
N VAL A 42 28.29 -9.03 16.46
CA VAL A 42 26.89 -8.94 16.87
C VAL A 42 26.33 -10.31 17.23
N THR A 43 26.58 -11.32 16.41
CA THR A 43 26.15 -12.71 16.67
C THR A 43 26.71 -13.23 18.00
N ASP A 44 28.00 -13.03 18.27
CA ASP A 44 28.63 -13.44 19.53
C ASP A 44 28.03 -12.71 20.75
N SER A 45 27.71 -11.41 20.57
CA SER A 45 27.09 -10.61 21.61
C SER A 45 25.65 -11.08 21.90
N VAL A 46 24.88 -11.41 20.86
CA VAL A 46 23.53 -11.96 20.99
C VAL A 46 23.58 -13.34 21.63
N GLU A 47 24.55 -14.18 21.30
CA GLU A 47 24.75 -15.48 21.95
C GLU A 47 25.05 -15.31 23.47
N SER A 48 25.81 -14.29 23.84
CA SER A 48 26.06 -13.96 25.25
C SER A 48 24.78 -13.54 25.98
N ILE A 49 23.92 -12.74 25.32
CA ILE A 49 22.60 -12.37 25.83
C ILE A 49 21.72 -13.63 25.97
N ARG A 50 21.71 -14.51 24.95
CA ARG A 50 20.99 -15.76 24.99
C ARG A 50 21.39 -16.62 26.20
N LYS A 51 22.69 -16.86 26.39
CA LYS A 51 23.23 -17.63 27.52
C LYS A 51 22.84 -17.03 28.87
N LYS A 52 22.93 -15.70 28.99
CA LYS A 52 22.62 -14.96 30.20
C LYS A 52 21.13 -15.07 30.61
N TYR A 53 20.23 -14.94 29.65
CA TYR A 53 18.80 -14.83 29.94
C TYR A 53 18.00 -16.09 29.63
N PHE A 54 18.44 -16.95 28.73
CA PHE A 54 17.70 -18.13 28.25
C PHE A 54 18.46 -19.45 28.47
N GLN A 55 19.66 -19.38 28.99
CA GLN A 55 20.53 -20.55 29.25
C GLN A 55 20.75 -21.41 28.00
N THR A 56 20.07 -22.57 27.91
CA THR A 56 20.10 -23.46 26.75
C THR A 56 18.94 -23.21 25.76
N GLY A 57 17.97 -22.36 26.13
CA GLY A 57 16.80 -22.07 25.31
C GLY A 57 17.05 -20.97 24.26
N GLU A 58 16.11 -20.83 23.35
CA GLU A 58 16.09 -19.77 22.34
C GLU A 58 15.63 -18.44 22.94
N ILE A 59 16.12 -17.32 22.34
CA ILE A 59 15.54 -16.00 22.57
C ILE A 59 14.17 -16.01 21.89
N LYS A 60 13.11 -16.20 22.67
CA LYS A 60 11.75 -16.23 22.15
C LYS A 60 10.80 -15.40 23.00
N SER A 61 10.01 -14.55 22.34
CA SER A 61 9.10 -13.63 23.03
C SER A 61 8.11 -14.37 23.93
N SER A 62 7.59 -15.52 23.49
CA SER A 62 6.67 -16.35 24.23
C SER A 62 7.28 -16.98 25.50
N ASN A 63 8.61 -17.10 25.58
CA ASN A 63 9.32 -17.63 26.75
C ASN A 63 9.40 -16.62 27.89
N ILE A 64 8.96 -15.38 27.69
CA ILE A 64 8.95 -14.32 28.70
C ILE A 64 7.49 -14.03 29.08
N ARG A 65 7.06 -14.52 30.24
CA ARG A 65 5.71 -14.30 30.79
C ARG A 65 5.50 -12.82 31.12
N ASP A 66 4.25 -12.35 31.09
CA ASP A 66 3.90 -10.94 31.30
C ASP A 66 4.37 -10.41 32.66
N LYS A 67 4.25 -11.18 33.72
CA LYS A 67 4.80 -10.81 35.03
C LYS A 67 6.31 -10.58 35.07
N ASN A 68 7.03 -11.02 34.03
CA ASN A 68 8.48 -10.87 33.91
C ASN A 68 8.85 -9.76 32.90
N PHE A 69 8.01 -8.74 32.71
CA PHE A 69 8.24 -7.62 31.78
C PHE A 69 9.58 -6.90 32.05
N THR A 70 10.01 -6.78 33.30
CA THR A 70 11.33 -6.21 33.64
C THR A 70 12.49 -7.00 33.03
N ARG A 71 12.37 -8.33 32.92
CA ARG A 71 13.35 -9.17 32.20
C ARG A 71 13.35 -8.86 30.72
N ARG A 72 12.16 -8.71 30.11
CA ARG A 72 12.01 -8.30 28.69
C ARG A 72 12.71 -6.96 28.45
N ILE A 73 12.45 -5.96 29.27
CA ILE A 73 13.08 -4.64 29.19
C ILE A 73 14.61 -4.73 29.27
N ARG A 74 15.16 -5.54 30.19
CA ARG A 74 16.61 -5.74 30.34
C ARG A 74 17.21 -6.34 29.07
N ILE A 75 16.60 -7.38 28.51
CA ILE A 75 17.06 -8.01 27.28
C ILE A 75 17.05 -7.01 26.12
N LEU A 76 15.93 -6.29 25.93
CA LEU A 76 15.83 -5.29 24.88
C LEU A 76 16.87 -4.18 25.05
N LYS A 77 17.12 -3.69 26.26
CA LYS A 77 18.15 -2.69 26.52
C LYS A 77 19.56 -3.18 26.15
N GLU A 78 19.87 -4.46 26.41
CA GLU A 78 21.15 -5.02 25.97
C GLU A 78 21.23 -5.14 24.44
N ILE A 79 20.15 -5.58 23.77
CA ILE A 79 20.07 -5.62 22.32
C ILE A 79 20.26 -4.21 21.71
N LEU A 80 19.70 -3.17 22.34
CA LEU A 80 19.82 -1.79 21.88
C LEU A 80 21.25 -1.21 21.96
N THR A 81 22.14 -1.83 22.75
CA THR A 81 23.55 -1.43 22.76
C THR A 81 24.32 -1.93 21.53
N LEU A 82 23.79 -2.94 20.85
CA LEU A 82 24.43 -3.55 19.69
C LEU A 82 24.20 -2.71 18.43
N PRO A 83 25.07 -2.81 17.43
CA PRO A 83 24.93 -2.13 16.14
C PRO A 83 23.89 -2.84 15.24
N ILE A 84 22.68 -3.00 15.77
CA ILE A 84 21.50 -3.55 15.07
C ILE A 84 20.51 -2.42 14.86
N ASN A 85 19.96 -2.30 13.66
CA ASN A 85 18.81 -1.43 13.39
C ASN A 85 17.59 -2.28 13.04
N PHE A 86 16.39 -1.69 13.12
CA PHE A 86 15.15 -2.37 12.84
C PHE A 86 14.33 -1.66 11.77
N ALA A 87 13.73 -2.45 10.88
CA ALA A 87 12.68 -2.02 9.98
C ALA A 87 11.39 -2.77 10.33
N LEU A 88 10.28 -2.05 10.39
CA LEU A 88 9.00 -2.57 10.87
C LEU A 88 7.90 -2.44 9.81
N LEU A 89 7.12 -3.50 9.64
CA LEU A 89 5.81 -3.43 8.99
C LEU A 89 4.75 -3.86 10.00
N ILE A 90 3.83 -2.96 10.32
CA ILE A 90 2.74 -3.18 11.27
C ILE A 90 1.43 -3.20 10.50
N VAL A 91 0.71 -4.31 10.55
CA VAL A 91 -0.57 -4.49 9.87
C VAL A 91 -1.70 -4.52 10.89
N ASP A 92 -2.57 -3.53 10.84
CA ASP A 92 -3.83 -3.51 11.58
C ASP A 92 -4.89 -4.30 10.79
N LYS A 93 -5.08 -5.56 11.15
CA LYS A 93 -6.01 -6.45 10.44
C LYS A 93 -7.47 -6.03 10.61
N THR A 94 -7.80 -5.29 11.67
CA THR A 94 -9.17 -4.83 11.92
C THR A 94 -9.64 -3.81 10.88
N LYS A 95 -8.70 -3.12 10.25
CA LYS A 95 -8.94 -2.12 9.20
C LYS A 95 -8.87 -2.67 7.77
N ILE A 96 -8.63 -3.97 7.59
CA ILE A 96 -8.68 -4.60 6.27
C ILE A 96 -10.13 -4.88 5.92
N TYR A 97 -10.58 -4.42 4.74
CA TYR A 97 -11.96 -4.58 4.27
C TYR A 97 -12.40 -6.05 4.24
N GLU A 98 -13.71 -6.28 4.50
CA GLU A 98 -14.27 -7.64 4.63
C GLU A 98 -14.21 -8.45 3.34
N ASP A 99 -14.37 -7.82 2.20
CA ASP A 99 -14.31 -8.40 0.86
C ASP A 99 -12.88 -8.51 0.29
N SER A 100 -11.87 -8.11 1.06
CA SER A 100 -10.48 -8.19 0.62
C SER A 100 -10.00 -9.63 0.50
N TYR A 101 -9.39 -9.98 -0.65
CA TYR A 101 -8.73 -11.27 -0.83
C TYR A 101 -7.63 -11.55 0.22
N LEU A 102 -7.10 -10.51 0.86
CA LEU A 102 -6.15 -10.65 1.97
C LEU A 102 -6.78 -11.33 3.19
N ARG A 103 -8.11 -11.30 3.34
CA ARG A 103 -8.81 -11.99 4.44
C ARG A 103 -9.10 -13.46 4.16
N THR A 104 -9.11 -13.86 2.90
CA THR A 104 -9.52 -15.21 2.48
C THR A 104 -8.37 -16.10 2.06
N GLN A 105 -7.25 -15.51 1.61
CA GLN A 105 -6.13 -16.24 1.03
C GLN A 105 -4.87 -16.16 1.91
N HIS A 106 -4.67 -17.16 2.75
CA HIS A 106 -3.53 -17.25 3.68
C HIS A 106 -2.16 -17.01 3.02
N LYS A 107 -1.83 -17.75 1.97
CA LYS A 107 -0.55 -17.59 1.27
C LYS A 107 -0.38 -16.20 0.66
N THR A 108 -1.45 -15.64 0.11
CA THR A 108 -1.44 -14.31 -0.50
C THR A 108 -1.24 -13.21 0.55
N PHE A 109 -1.83 -13.37 1.75
CA PHE A 109 -1.64 -12.43 2.86
C PHE A 109 -0.16 -12.31 3.24
N TYR A 110 0.51 -13.40 3.53
CA TYR A 110 1.93 -13.39 3.89
C TYR A 110 2.80 -12.86 2.74
N LYS A 111 2.64 -13.41 1.52
CA LYS A 111 3.38 -12.95 0.33
C LYS A 111 3.24 -11.45 0.12
N PHE A 112 2.05 -10.90 0.29
CA PHE A 112 1.77 -9.49 0.10
C PHE A 112 2.55 -8.63 1.09
N PHE A 113 2.50 -8.91 2.39
CA PHE A 113 3.14 -8.08 3.40
C PHE A 113 4.67 -8.22 3.41
N TYR A 114 5.19 -9.41 3.22
CA TYR A 114 6.64 -9.59 3.03
C TYR A 114 7.15 -8.84 1.79
N GLN A 115 6.41 -8.90 0.68
CA GLN A 115 6.76 -8.17 -0.53
C GLN A 115 6.77 -6.64 -0.31
N GLN A 116 5.85 -6.10 0.51
CA GLN A 116 5.85 -4.69 0.84
C GLN A 116 7.14 -4.30 1.56
N LEU A 117 7.50 -5.04 2.61
CA LEU A 117 8.72 -4.75 3.38
C LEU A 117 9.98 -4.91 2.53
N TYR A 118 10.07 -5.97 1.72
CA TYR A 118 11.21 -6.17 0.83
C TYR A 118 11.35 -5.05 -0.20
N SER A 119 10.26 -4.64 -0.83
CA SER A 119 10.28 -3.54 -1.79
C SER A 119 10.79 -2.24 -1.15
N ASP A 120 10.40 -1.96 0.08
CA ASP A 120 10.83 -0.77 0.80
C ASP A 120 12.32 -0.84 1.18
N LEU A 121 12.80 -2.00 1.63
CA LEU A 121 14.21 -2.23 1.96
C LEU A 121 15.10 -2.12 0.72
N LEU A 122 14.71 -2.75 -0.39
CA LEU A 122 15.47 -2.73 -1.63
C LEU A 122 15.53 -1.36 -2.31
N ASN A 123 14.47 -0.56 -2.17
CA ASN A 123 14.51 0.83 -2.63
C ASN A 123 15.48 1.70 -1.82
N SER A 124 15.83 1.26 -0.61
CA SER A 124 16.64 2.02 0.33
C SER A 124 18.09 1.51 0.44
N ILE A 125 18.32 0.21 0.18
CA ILE A 125 19.59 -0.48 0.40
C ILE A 125 20.01 -1.16 -0.90
N LYS A 126 21.22 -0.85 -1.39
CA LYS A 126 21.70 -1.35 -2.70
C LYS A 126 22.29 -2.76 -2.61
N ASP A 127 22.92 -3.11 -1.50
CA ASP A 127 23.64 -4.36 -1.31
C ASP A 127 23.10 -5.05 -0.06
N ILE A 128 22.28 -6.10 -0.28
CA ILE A 128 21.44 -6.67 0.76
C ILE A 128 21.42 -8.21 0.67
N SER A 129 21.56 -8.86 1.83
CA SER A 129 21.32 -10.30 2.02
C SER A 129 20.12 -10.48 2.94
N ILE A 130 19.08 -11.17 2.49
CA ILE A 130 17.82 -11.33 3.20
C ILE A 130 17.72 -12.76 3.76
N HIS A 131 17.51 -12.84 5.08
CA HIS A 131 17.41 -14.09 5.85
C HIS A 131 16.02 -14.17 6.51
N PRO A 132 14.99 -14.63 5.80
CA PRO A 132 13.66 -14.83 6.40
C PRO A 132 13.67 -16.07 7.29
N ASP A 133 12.81 -16.09 8.32
CA ASP A 133 12.49 -17.35 9.00
C ASP A 133 11.80 -18.31 8.02
N GLN A 134 11.96 -19.61 8.23
CA GLN A 134 11.27 -20.63 7.42
C GLN A 134 9.76 -20.59 7.70
N VAL A 135 9.04 -19.79 6.91
CA VAL A 135 7.58 -19.78 6.88
C VAL A 135 7.11 -20.65 5.72
N GLY A 136 6.69 -21.88 6.03
CA GLY A 136 6.10 -22.78 5.03
C GLY A 136 7.03 -23.85 4.48
N ASP A 137 6.53 -24.63 3.51
CA ASP A 137 7.26 -25.69 2.82
C ASP A 137 8.40 -25.11 1.96
N LYS A 138 9.51 -25.86 1.82
CA LYS A 138 10.67 -25.47 0.99
C LYS A 138 10.26 -25.03 -0.43
N GLN A 139 9.19 -25.62 -0.95
CA GLN A 139 8.62 -25.30 -2.26
C GLN A 139 7.95 -23.91 -2.29
N ASP A 140 7.26 -23.52 -1.22
CA ASP A 140 6.66 -22.17 -1.09
C ASP A 140 7.73 -21.09 -1.04
N LEU A 141 8.86 -21.35 -0.39
CA LEU A 141 10.00 -20.44 -0.30
C LEU A 141 10.71 -20.26 -1.66
N GLU A 142 10.88 -21.35 -2.41
CA GLU A 142 11.46 -21.28 -3.76
C GLU A 142 10.54 -20.56 -4.77
N GLU A 143 9.22 -20.75 -4.66
CA GLU A 143 8.25 -20.00 -5.47
C GLU A 143 8.26 -18.51 -5.11
N PHE A 144 8.39 -18.19 -3.82
CA PHE A 144 8.50 -16.82 -3.34
C PHE A 144 9.78 -16.14 -3.86
N SER A 145 10.93 -16.80 -3.76
CA SER A 145 12.20 -16.28 -4.29
C SER A 145 12.11 -16.05 -5.80
N ARG A 146 11.62 -17.03 -6.58
CA ARG A 146 11.42 -16.90 -8.02
C ARG A 146 10.47 -15.76 -8.40
N TYR A 147 9.37 -15.61 -7.68
CA TYR A 147 8.44 -14.51 -7.91
C TYR A 147 9.10 -13.16 -7.62
N TYR A 148 9.88 -13.09 -6.54
CA TYR A 148 10.59 -11.89 -6.15
C TYR A 148 11.68 -11.52 -7.15
N TYR A 149 12.55 -12.45 -7.55
CA TYR A 149 13.58 -12.22 -8.55
C TYR A 149 13.00 -11.73 -9.87
N ARG A 150 11.89 -12.26 -10.35
CA ARG A 150 11.20 -11.77 -11.56
C ARG A 150 10.72 -10.31 -11.43
N LYS A 151 10.34 -9.88 -10.25
CA LYS A 151 9.93 -8.48 -10.02
C LYS A 151 11.09 -7.53 -9.74
N ALA A 152 12.18 -8.05 -9.20
CA ALA A 152 13.41 -7.33 -8.93
C ALA A 152 14.32 -7.22 -10.17
N GLU A 153 14.06 -7.97 -11.25
CA GLU A 153 14.87 -7.93 -12.48
C GLU A 153 15.20 -6.51 -13.00
N PRO A 154 14.30 -5.52 -12.97
CA PRO A 154 14.67 -4.15 -13.33
C PRO A 154 15.69 -3.50 -12.39
N TYR A 155 15.80 -4.00 -11.15
CA TYR A 155 16.70 -3.48 -10.11
C TYR A 155 17.98 -4.29 -9.99
N SER A 156 18.00 -5.55 -10.48
CA SER A 156 19.11 -6.50 -10.32
C SER A 156 20.37 -6.12 -11.08
N LEU A 157 20.28 -5.30 -12.13
CA LEU A 157 21.45 -4.80 -12.89
C LEU A 157 22.40 -3.93 -12.08
N PHE A 158 21.96 -3.43 -10.90
CA PHE A 158 22.74 -2.51 -10.05
C PHE A 158 22.73 -2.88 -8.55
N HIS A 159 22.11 -4.02 -8.19
CA HIS A 159 21.95 -4.45 -6.79
C HIS A 159 22.32 -5.92 -6.67
N ASP A 160 23.22 -6.23 -5.75
CA ASP A 160 23.53 -7.60 -5.37
C ASP A 160 22.53 -8.02 -4.27
N ILE A 161 21.52 -8.81 -4.67
CA ILE A 161 20.46 -9.28 -3.80
C ILE A 161 20.64 -10.77 -3.61
N ASP A 162 20.83 -11.19 -2.36
CA ASP A 162 20.94 -12.59 -2.00
C ASP A 162 19.82 -12.98 -1.02
N PHE A 163 19.24 -14.16 -1.21
CA PHE A 163 18.26 -14.77 -0.31
C PHE A 163 18.86 -16.01 0.32
N ALA A 164 19.22 -15.92 1.59
CA ALA A 164 19.67 -17.06 2.38
C ALA A 164 18.55 -17.44 3.37
N PHE A 165 18.02 -18.66 3.23
CA PHE A 165 16.97 -19.16 4.11
C PHE A 165 17.59 -19.78 5.36
N ASP A 166 17.47 -19.09 6.48
CA ASP A 166 17.93 -19.55 7.78
C ASP A 166 16.79 -20.21 8.57
N ASN A 167 17.12 -21.25 9.32
CA ASN A 167 16.21 -21.81 10.30
C ASN A 167 16.30 -20.96 11.58
N SER A 168 15.18 -20.46 12.09
CA SER A 168 15.13 -19.62 13.31
C SER A 168 15.86 -20.24 14.51
N LYS A 169 15.84 -21.58 14.62
CA LYS A 169 16.58 -22.30 15.67
C LYS A 169 18.10 -22.10 15.57
N ASN A 170 18.61 -21.87 14.37
CA ASN A 170 20.04 -21.72 14.13
C ASN A 170 20.46 -20.25 13.94
N SER A 171 19.50 -19.32 13.73
CA SER A 171 19.82 -17.92 13.55
C SER A 171 19.46 -17.10 14.79
N LEU A 172 20.47 -16.67 15.53
CA LEU A 172 20.30 -15.80 16.70
C LEU A 172 19.69 -14.45 16.36
N LEU A 173 19.93 -13.95 15.14
CA LEU A 173 19.42 -12.64 14.72
C LEU A 173 17.96 -12.68 14.30
N VAL A 174 17.46 -13.83 13.80
CA VAL A 174 16.02 -14.07 13.64
C VAL A 174 15.32 -14.09 15.00
N GLN A 175 15.94 -14.74 16.02
CA GLN A 175 15.41 -14.70 17.38
C GLN A 175 15.37 -13.29 17.99
N VAL A 176 16.30 -12.40 17.62
CA VAL A 176 16.23 -10.97 17.98
C VAL A 176 15.01 -10.32 17.33
N ALA A 177 14.72 -10.61 16.07
CA ALA A 177 13.51 -10.12 15.42
C ALA A 177 12.23 -10.60 16.11
N ASP A 178 12.15 -11.90 16.54
CA ASP A 178 11.01 -12.46 17.30
C ASP A 178 10.75 -11.68 18.61
N ILE A 179 11.79 -11.48 19.42
CA ILE A 179 11.58 -10.78 20.69
C ILE A 179 11.17 -9.32 20.51
N VAL A 180 11.67 -8.66 19.48
CA VAL A 180 11.28 -7.29 19.13
C VAL A 180 9.83 -7.27 18.63
N ALA A 181 9.47 -8.14 17.69
CA ALA A 181 8.12 -8.24 17.14
C ALA A 181 7.08 -8.54 18.25
N GLY A 182 7.35 -9.55 19.07
CA GLY A 182 6.48 -9.92 20.19
C GLY A 182 6.40 -8.85 21.28
N SER A 183 7.44 -8.03 21.47
CA SER A 183 7.38 -6.90 22.39
C SER A 183 6.51 -5.76 21.85
N ILE A 184 6.65 -5.42 20.59
CA ILE A 184 5.80 -4.40 19.93
C ILE A 184 4.33 -4.84 19.94
N ALA A 185 4.06 -6.13 19.70
CA ALA A 185 2.70 -6.66 19.73
C ALA A 185 1.99 -6.42 21.07
N LYS A 186 2.70 -6.38 22.19
CA LYS A 186 2.12 -6.09 23.51
C LYS A 186 1.55 -4.67 23.63
N ASN A 187 2.02 -3.73 22.83
CA ASN A 187 1.49 -2.36 22.83
C ASN A 187 0.28 -2.17 21.91
N ILE A 188 0.25 -2.89 20.79
CA ILE A 188 -0.68 -2.58 19.70
C ILE A 188 -1.72 -3.67 19.45
N ASP A 189 -1.45 -4.92 19.85
CA ASP A 189 -2.40 -6.01 19.71
C ASP A 189 -3.22 -6.17 21.01
N ALA A 190 -4.50 -5.83 20.94
CA ALA A 190 -5.41 -5.88 22.08
C ALA A 190 -5.47 -7.28 22.72
N THR A 191 -5.25 -8.37 21.95
CA THR A 191 -5.25 -9.74 22.47
C THR A 191 -3.98 -10.09 23.26
N ARG A 192 -2.94 -9.25 23.17
CA ARG A 192 -1.63 -9.43 23.82
C ARG A 192 -1.30 -8.35 24.83
N ALA A 193 -2.15 -7.34 24.94
CA ALA A 193 -2.01 -6.29 25.95
C ALA A 193 -2.04 -6.89 27.34
N SER A 194 -1.20 -6.39 28.23
CA SER A 194 -1.10 -6.84 29.60
C SER A 194 -1.42 -5.69 30.56
N GLU A 195 -2.31 -5.92 31.51
CA GLU A 195 -2.63 -4.93 32.54
C GLU A 195 -1.43 -4.63 33.48
N ILE A 196 -0.45 -5.56 33.54
CA ILE A 196 0.70 -5.46 34.43
C ILE A 196 1.87 -4.71 33.75
N ASP A 197 1.98 -4.80 32.42
CA ASP A 197 3.09 -4.26 31.64
C ASP A 197 2.65 -3.04 30.86
N SER A 198 2.82 -1.86 31.42
CA SER A 198 2.53 -0.55 30.81
C SER A 198 3.69 -0.01 29.96
N THR A 199 4.73 -0.78 29.69
CA THR A 199 5.91 -0.34 28.95
C THR A 199 5.55 -0.02 27.49
N ASN A 200 5.89 1.18 27.02
CA ASN A 200 5.83 1.50 25.60
C ASN A 200 7.10 0.97 24.91
N TYR A 201 7.00 -0.21 24.31
CA TYR A 201 8.12 -0.85 23.61
C TYR A 201 8.50 -0.15 22.31
N LEU A 202 7.57 0.48 21.61
CA LEU A 202 7.89 1.28 20.43
C LEU A 202 8.77 2.47 20.80
N ASP A 203 8.46 3.18 21.89
CA ASP A 203 9.30 4.28 22.37
C ASP A 203 10.67 3.78 22.85
N LEU A 204 10.71 2.64 23.54
CA LEU A 204 11.97 2.02 23.99
C LEU A 204 12.90 1.72 22.80
N LEU A 205 12.34 1.24 21.68
CA LEU A 205 13.07 0.82 20.49
C LEU A 205 13.32 1.96 19.49
N LYS A 206 12.72 3.13 19.70
CA LYS A 206 12.66 4.25 18.73
C LYS A 206 14.01 4.64 18.15
N SER A 207 15.07 4.66 18.96
CA SER A 207 16.43 5.05 18.52
C SER A 207 17.06 4.09 17.51
N LYS A 208 16.54 2.86 17.40
CA LYS A 208 17.05 1.80 16.51
C LYS A 208 16.08 1.49 15.37
N ILE A 209 14.87 2.05 15.37
CA ILE A 209 13.92 1.90 14.28
C ILE A 209 14.27 2.91 13.18
N ILE A 210 14.82 2.42 12.08
CA ILE A 210 15.20 3.25 10.92
C ILE A 210 14.09 3.34 9.88
N TYR A 211 13.14 2.42 9.93
CA TYR A 211 11.99 2.37 9.04
C TYR A 211 10.78 1.80 9.76
N ARG A 212 9.63 2.44 9.58
CA ARG A 212 8.35 1.96 10.12
C ARG A 212 7.26 2.22 9.10
N ARG A 213 6.51 1.17 8.78
CA ARG A 213 5.30 1.26 7.95
C ARG A 213 4.12 0.66 8.70
N VAL A 214 2.99 1.35 8.67
CA VAL A 214 1.71 0.86 9.18
C VAL A 214 0.79 0.58 8.00
N PHE A 215 0.03 -0.51 8.06
CA PHE A 215 -0.95 -0.88 7.04
C PHE A 215 -2.30 -1.23 7.70
N PRO A 216 -3.45 -0.85 7.14
CA PRO A 216 -3.57 0.21 6.13
C PRO A 216 -3.06 1.53 6.68
N TRP A 217 -2.50 2.36 5.81
CA TRP A 217 -2.09 3.70 6.22
C TRP A 217 -3.31 4.47 6.69
N SER A 218 -3.21 5.16 7.82
CA SER A 218 -4.18 6.18 8.11
C SER A 218 -3.95 7.37 7.16
N PRO A 219 -5.01 8.02 6.67
CA PRO A 219 -4.84 9.23 5.88
C PRO A 219 -3.97 10.27 6.59
N GLU A 220 -4.09 10.40 7.90
CA GLU A 220 -3.33 11.33 8.74
C GLU A 220 -1.83 11.01 8.69
N GLU A 221 -1.44 9.76 8.97
CA GLU A 221 -0.03 9.34 8.91
C GLU A 221 0.55 9.48 7.49
N PHE A 222 -0.25 9.19 6.46
CA PHE A 222 0.17 9.40 5.09
C PHE A 222 0.48 10.86 4.82
N PHE A 223 -0.40 11.79 5.20
CA PHE A 223 -0.22 13.21 4.94
C PHE A 223 0.91 13.86 5.75
N GLU A 224 1.29 13.28 6.88
CA GLU A 224 2.46 13.70 7.66
C GLU A 224 3.79 13.24 7.02
N LEU A 225 3.81 12.05 6.42
CA LEU A 225 5.02 11.44 5.86
C LEU A 225 5.21 11.75 4.37
N ALA A 226 4.14 11.99 3.63
CA ALA A 226 4.21 12.28 2.20
C ALA A 226 4.81 13.66 1.96
N LYS A 227 5.86 13.70 1.14
CA LYS A 227 6.42 14.97 0.64
C LYS A 227 5.59 15.42 -0.55
N PHE A 228 4.80 16.47 -0.36
CA PHE A 228 4.08 17.18 -1.41
C PHE A 228 4.93 18.35 -1.93
N ASP A 229 4.77 18.64 -3.22
CA ASP A 229 5.52 19.73 -3.88
C ASP A 229 4.91 21.10 -3.52
N SER A 230 3.61 21.12 -3.14
CA SER A 230 2.88 22.31 -2.70
C SER A 230 1.78 21.96 -1.70
N GLU A 231 1.31 22.97 -0.96
CA GLU A 231 0.17 22.85 -0.03
C GLU A 231 -1.11 22.45 -0.77
N HIS A 232 -1.34 23.01 -1.97
CA HIS A 232 -2.48 22.65 -2.80
C HIS A 232 -2.45 21.17 -3.26
N ASP A 233 -1.27 20.59 -3.48
CA ASP A 233 -1.17 19.16 -3.78
C ASP A 233 -1.69 18.31 -2.63
N LYS A 234 -1.38 18.70 -1.38
CA LYS A 234 -1.91 18.06 -0.18
C LYS A 234 -3.44 18.18 -0.11
N GLU A 235 -3.98 19.38 -0.35
CA GLU A 235 -5.43 19.63 -0.37
C GLU A 235 -6.14 18.79 -1.44
N ILE A 236 -5.58 18.70 -2.66
CA ILE A 236 -6.11 17.86 -3.74
C ILE A 236 -6.12 16.38 -3.34
N ALA A 237 -5.02 15.89 -2.76
CA ALA A 237 -4.92 14.51 -2.33
C ALA A 237 -5.94 14.17 -1.23
N GLN A 238 -6.11 15.07 -0.23
CA GLN A 238 -7.09 14.91 0.85
C GLN A 238 -8.53 14.93 0.32
N LEU A 239 -8.85 15.91 -0.54
CA LEU A 239 -10.18 16.04 -1.15
C LEU A 239 -10.52 14.80 -1.97
N SER A 240 -9.59 14.36 -2.82
CA SER A 240 -9.81 13.21 -3.71
C SER A 240 -10.04 11.91 -2.95
N LEU A 241 -9.28 11.68 -1.86
CA LEU A 241 -9.51 10.51 -0.99
C LEU A 241 -10.86 10.60 -0.27
N ARG A 242 -11.22 11.77 0.25
CA ARG A 242 -12.50 11.96 0.91
C ARG A 242 -13.67 11.65 -0.02
N ILE A 243 -13.66 12.16 -1.26
CA ILE A 243 -14.70 11.88 -2.26
C ILE A 243 -14.80 10.37 -2.54
N VAL A 244 -13.66 9.67 -2.66
CA VAL A 244 -13.64 8.21 -2.83
C VAL A 244 -14.27 7.49 -1.65
N ASP A 245 -13.92 7.89 -0.41
CA ASP A 245 -14.48 7.29 0.81
C ASP A 245 -15.98 7.56 0.96
N GLU A 246 -16.43 8.77 0.65
CA GLU A 246 -17.85 9.16 0.65
C GLU A 246 -18.65 8.34 -0.39
N PHE A 247 -18.13 8.19 -1.62
CA PHE A 247 -18.77 7.36 -2.64
C PHE A 247 -18.90 5.90 -2.18
N CYS A 248 -17.82 5.31 -1.67
CA CYS A 248 -17.84 3.93 -1.19
C CYS A 248 -18.81 3.74 -0.03
N LEU A 249 -18.86 4.68 0.92
CA LEU A 249 -19.77 4.62 2.07
C LEU A 249 -21.23 4.74 1.65
N ASN A 250 -21.56 5.75 0.82
CA ASN A 250 -22.92 6.03 0.40
C ASN A 250 -23.52 4.90 -0.46
N ASN A 251 -22.67 4.14 -1.17
CA ASN A 251 -23.10 3.07 -2.07
C ASN A 251 -22.83 1.67 -1.50
N SER A 252 -22.37 1.52 -0.25
CA SER A 252 -21.99 0.24 0.36
C SER A 252 -23.14 -0.80 0.41
N GLY A 253 -24.39 -0.35 0.46
CA GLY A 253 -25.58 -1.21 0.47
C GLY A 253 -26.18 -1.46 -0.91
N SER A 254 -25.56 -1.03 -2.00
CA SER A 254 -26.10 -1.20 -3.36
C SER A 254 -26.00 -2.65 -3.81
N ASP A 255 -27.11 -3.15 -4.42
CA ASP A 255 -27.16 -4.47 -5.05
C ASP A 255 -26.78 -4.46 -6.53
N GLU A 256 -26.62 -3.28 -7.13
CA GLU A 256 -26.26 -3.12 -8.53
C GLU A 256 -24.83 -3.57 -8.80
N THR A 257 -24.66 -4.51 -9.74
CA THR A 257 -23.35 -5.06 -10.11
C THR A 257 -22.35 -3.98 -10.58
N ASP A 258 -22.82 -3.02 -11.36
CA ASP A 258 -21.97 -1.93 -11.88
C ASP A 258 -21.46 -1.05 -10.73
N VAL A 259 -22.30 -0.77 -9.72
CA VAL A 259 -21.91 -0.01 -8.52
C VAL A 259 -20.91 -0.80 -7.64
N LYS A 260 -21.16 -2.09 -7.43
CA LYS A 260 -20.21 -2.96 -6.72
C LYS A 260 -18.83 -3.00 -7.40
N GLN A 261 -18.79 -3.07 -8.73
CA GLN A 261 -17.55 -2.99 -9.50
C GLN A 261 -16.86 -1.62 -9.37
N GLN A 262 -17.61 -0.53 -9.36
CA GLN A 262 -17.09 0.82 -9.13
C GLN A 262 -16.45 0.94 -7.76
N ILE A 263 -17.10 0.44 -6.71
CA ILE A 263 -16.57 0.39 -5.35
C ILE A 263 -15.27 -0.42 -5.32
N ALA A 264 -15.23 -1.62 -5.92
CA ALA A 264 -14.05 -2.47 -5.96
C ALA A 264 -12.86 -1.77 -6.64
N ILE A 265 -13.10 -1.04 -7.73
CA ILE A 265 -12.07 -0.24 -8.41
C ILE A 265 -11.58 0.92 -7.53
N LEU A 266 -12.49 1.65 -6.88
CA LEU A 266 -12.11 2.76 -6.01
C LEU A 266 -11.32 2.28 -4.79
N GLN A 267 -11.73 1.19 -4.15
CA GLN A 267 -11.02 0.57 -3.04
C GLN A 267 -9.61 0.13 -3.46
N TYR A 268 -9.47 -0.43 -4.67
CA TYR A 268 -8.17 -0.80 -5.20
C TYR A 268 -7.28 0.42 -5.48
N LEU A 269 -7.81 1.47 -6.11
CA LEU A 269 -7.08 2.72 -6.34
C LEU A 269 -6.67 3.40 -5.03
N ARG A 270 -7.58 3.43 -4.04
CA ARG A 270 -7.32 3.94 -2.69
C ARG A 270 -6.21 3.15 -1.99
N PHE A 271 -6.28 1.83 -2.07
CA PHE A 271 -5.26 0.94 -1.57
C PHE A 271 -3.89 1.24 -2.21
N ARG A 272 -3.83 1.36 -3.54
CA ARG A 272 -2.60 1.69 -4.26
C ARG A 272 -2.09 3.09 -3.91
N PHE A 273 -2.97 4.04 -3.70
CA PHE A 273 -2.64 5.38 -3.24
C PHE A 273 -1.93 5.35 -1.88
N THR A 274 -2.49 4.66 -0.91
CA THR A 274 -1.95 4.55 0.45
C THR A 274 -0.67 3.71 0.55
N GLN A 275 -0.36 2.90 -0.46
CA GLN A 275 0.87 2.11 -0.57
C GLN A 275 2.11 2.91 -1.02
N ASN A 276 2.11 4.25 -0.86
CA ASN A 276 3.14 5.14 -1.39
C ASN A 276 3.29 5.10 -2.93
N GLN A 277 2.27 4.58 -3.61
CA GLN A 277 2.19 4.51 -5.07
C GLN A 277 1.27 5.60 -5.66
N PHE A 278 0.95 6.62 -4.87
CA PHE A 278 0.09 7.73 -5.26
C PHE A 278 0.61 8.50 -6.48
N ARG A 279 1.90 8.39 -6.82
CA ARG A 279 2.49 8.98 -8.03
C ARG A 279 2.27 8.12 -9.28
N ARG A 280 1.92 6.83 -9.14
CA ARG A 280 1.82 5.88 -10.24
C ARG A 280 0.40 5.78 -10.78
N TYR A 281 0.25 5.84 -12.10
CA TYR A 281 -0.97 5.45 -12.79
C TYR A 281 -1.11 3.93 -12.82
N ILE A 282 -2.30 3.43 -12.53
CA ILE A 282 -2.64 2.01 -12.56
C ILE A 282 -3.24 1.69 -13.92
N SER A 283 -2.65 0.72 -14.64
CA SER A 283 -3.08 0.42 -15.99
C SER A 283 -4.52 -0.12 -16.03
N THR A 284 -5.24 0.16 -17.12
CA THR A 284 -6.58 -0.37 -17.34
C THR A 284 -6.61 -1.90 -17.22
N ARG A 285 -5.56 -2.56 -17.74
CA ARG A 285 -5.44 -4.02 -17.66
C ARG A 285 -5.32 -4.51 -16.20
N GLU A 286 -4.57 -3.82 -15.36
CA GLU A 286 -4.41 -4.15 -13.95
C GLU A 286 -5.75 -3.99 -13.20
N LEU A 287 -6.49 -2.91 -13.47
CA LEU A 287 -7.80 -2.66 -12.87
C LEU A 287 -8.84 -3.71 -13.31
N MET A 288 -8.88 -4.07 -14.58
CA MET A 288 -9.77 -5.11 -15.08
C MET A 288 -9.42 -6.50 -14.51
N ASN A 289 -8.13 -6.82 -14.37
CA ASN A 289 -7.70 -8.06 -13.72
C ASN A 289 -8.09 -8.08 -12.25
N HIS A 290 -8.07 -6.94 -11.56
CA HIS A 290 -8.56 -6.85 -10.18
C HIS A 290 -10.05 -7.21 -10.09
N LEU A 291 -10.90 -6.72 -11.00
CA LEU A 291 -12.31 -7.10 -11.04
C LEU A 291 -12.50 -8.61 -11.26
N ILE A 292 -11.77 -9.20 -12.23
CA ILE A 292 -11.84 -10.65 -12.49
C ILE A 292 -11.43 -11.45 -11.24
N ASN A 293 -10.36 -11.04 -10.57
CA ASN A 293 -9.88 -11.69 -9.34
C ASN A 293 -10.85 -11.51 -8.15
N SER A 294 -11.69 -10.48 -8.20
CA SER A 294 -12.77 -10.24 -7.23
C SER A 294 -14.07 -10.96 -7.59
N GLY A 295 -14.08 -11.82 -8.61
CA GLY A 295 -15.21 -12.65 -8.98
C GLY A 295 -16.18 -12.03 -10.00
N TYR A 296 -15.83 -10.91 -10.62
CA TYR A 296 -16.64 -10.29 -11.66
C TYR A 296 -16.30 -10.81 -13.05
N ASP A 297 -17.27 -10.80 -13.94
CA ASP A 297 -17.11 -11.22 -15.33
C ASP A 297 -16.15 -10.32 -16.09
N LYS A 298 -15.46 -10.92 -17.08
CA LYS A 298 -14.57 -10.21 -17.99
C LYS A 298 -15.39 -9.25 -18.87
N MET A 299 -14.93 -8.01 -18.96
CA MET A 299 -15.52 -7.00 -19.82
C MET A 299 -14.52 -6.43 -20.85
N SER A 300 -15.01 -5.71 -21.85
CA SER A 300 -14.16 -5.00 -22.80
C SER A 300 -13.58 -3.71 -22.18
N VAL A 301 -12.48 -3.19 -22.72
CA VAL A 301 -11.91 -1.89 -22.29
C VAL A 301 -12.90 -0.75 -22.49
N SER A 302 -13.70 -0.78 -23.57
CA SER A 302 -14.74 0.24 -23.82
C SER A 302 -15.85 0.17 -22.77
N THR A 303 -16.31 -1.02 -22.43
CA THR A 303 -17.31 -1.24 -21.36
C THR A 303 -16.78 -0.77 -20.01
N PHE A 304 -15.54 -1.12 -19.65
CA PHE A 304 -14.91 -0.65 -18.43
C PHE A 304 -14.87 0.88 -18.35
N ARG A 305 -14.46 1.55 -19.43
CA ARG A 305 -14.41 3.01 -19.47
C ARG A 305 -15.80 3.65 -19.34
N MET A 306 -16.81 3.07 -19.99
CA MET A 306 -18.17 3.61 -20.00
C MET A 306 -18.91 3.34 -18.69
N LYS A 307 -18.89 2.10 -18.18
CA LYS A 307 -19.68 1.69 -17.01
C LYS A 307 -19.01 2.01 -15.67
N ILE A 308 -17.68 2.03 -15.63
CA ILE A 308 -16.95 2.26 -14.40
C ILE A 308 -16.40 3.68 -14.37
N ILE A 309 -15.46 4.03 -15.26
CA ILE A 309 -14.72 5.30 -15.16
C ILE A 309 -15.63 6.51 -15.44
N ALA A 310 -16.43 6.45 -16.51
CA ALA A 310 -17.32 7.57 -16.85
C ALA A 310 -18.37 7.77 -15.76
N LYS A 311 -19.01 6.69 -15.30
CA LYS A 311 -20.02 6.75 -14.24
C LYS A 311 -19.49 7.30 -12.93
N LEU A 312 -18.30 6.86 -12.49
CA LEU A 312 -17.63 7.44 -11.32
C LEU A 312 -17.43 8.95 -11.45
N ARG A 313 -17.07 9.42 -12.65
CA ARG A 313 -16.89 10.86 -12.94
C ARG A 313 -18.22 11.61 -12.99
N ASP A 314 -19.26 10.98 -13.53
CA ASP A 314 -20.62 11.54 -13.54
C ASP A 314 -21.11 11.77 -12.09
N GLU A 315 -20.74 10.89 -11.16
CA GLU A 315 -21.03 10.99 -9.71
C GLU A 315 -20.03 11.91 -8.95
N GLY A 316 -19.18 12.65 -9.66
CA GLY A 316 -18.25 13.62 -9.07
C GLY A 316 -16.95 13.05 -8.52
N VAL A 317 -16.66 11.76 -8.72
CA VAL A 317 -15.38 11.17 -8.30
C VAL A 317 -14.24 11.68 -9.20
N ILE A 318 -13.24 12.31 -8.58
CA ILE A 318 -12.10 12.86 -9.31
C ILE A 318 -11.10 11.74 -9.59
N LEU A 319 -10.96 11.35 -10.87
CA LEU A 319 -10.00 10.34 -11.33
C LEU A 319 -9.09 10.95 -12.40
N ALA A 320 -7.80 11.05 -12.09
CA ALA A 320 -6.77 11.40 -13.06
C ALA A 320 -6.58 10.24 -14.06
N SER A 321 -6.39 10.57 -15.33
CA SER A 321 -6.15 9.61 -16.41
C SER A 321 -5.01 10.05 -17.31
N SER A 322 -4.25 9.05 -17.77
CA SER A 322 -3.19 9.22 -18.77
C SER A 322 -3.17 8.02 -19.72
N ALA A 323 -2.25 8.02 -20.68
CA ALA A 323 -1.99 6.86 -21.52
C ALA A 323 -1.62 5.62 -20.70
N SER A 324 -1.07 5.80 -19.49
CA SER A 324 -0.64 4.72 -18.59
C SER A 324 -1.76 4.15 -17.72
N GLY A 325 -2.94 4.79 -17.64
CA GLY A 325 -4.07 4.31 -16.85
C GLY A 325 -4.75 5.37 -15.99
N TYR A 326 -5.18 4.98 -14.79
CA TYR A 326 -5.97 5.80 -13.86
C TYR A 326 -5.35 5.85 -12.48
N LYS A 327 -5.63 6.92 -11.74
CA LYS A 327 -5.25 7.06 -10.32
C LYS A 327 -6.15 8.09 -9.61
N ILE A 328 -6.14 8.07 -8.29
CA ILE A 328 -6.66 9.16 -7.45
C ILE A 328 -5.64 10.30 -7.56
N PRO A 329 -6.04 11.53 -7.94
CA PRO A 329 -5.10 12.63 -8.08
C PRO A 329 -4.52 13.08 -6.74
N CYS A 330 -3.26 13.48 -6.78
CA CYS A 330 -2.52 14.00 -5.64
C CYS A 330 -1.74 15.28 -5.96
N LYS A 331 -1.91 15.82 -7.17
CA LYS A 331 -1.27 17.04 -7.62
C LYS A 331 -2.25 17.91 -8.41
N VAL A 332 -2.11 19.22 -8.27
CA VAL A 332 -2.87 20.19 -9.04
C VAL A 332 -2.69 19.98 -10.56
N SER A 333 -1.46 19.67 -11.00
CA SER A 333 -1.16 19.39 -12.42
C SER A 333 -1.99 18.24 -12.98
N GLU A 334 -2.26 17.20 -12.20
CA GLU A 334 -3.05 16.03 -12.65
C GLU A 334 -4.54 16.37 -12.84
N VAL A 335 -5.05 17.34 -12.09
CA VAL A 335 -6.40 17.89 -12.28
C VAL A 335 -6.44 18.74 -13.55
N TYR A 336 -5.41 19.54 -13.79
CA TYR A 336 -5.30 20.31 -15.06
C TYR A 336 -5.16 19.40 -16.27
N ASP A 337 -4.45 18.27 -16.17
CA ASP A 337 -4.35 17.29 -17.26
C ASP A 337 -5.73 16.74 -17.63
N PHE A 338 -6.58 16.47 -16.65
CA PHE A 338 -7.98 16.06 -16.88
C PHE A 338 -8.79 17.15 -17.59
N ILE A 339 -8.69 18.41 -17.14
CA ILE A 339 -9.36 19.56 -17.78
C ILE A 339 -8.84 19.75 -19.20
N ASN A 340 -7.53 19.68 -19.41
CA ASN A 340 -6.91 19.83 -20.74
C ASN A 340 -7.34 18.73 -21.70
N HIS A 341 -7.49 17.49 -21.21
CA HIS A 341 -8.04 16.41 -22.02
C HIS A 341 -9.47 16.72 -22.48
N GLY A 342 -10.35 17.16 -21.56
CA GLY A 342 -11.71 17.59 -21.89
C GLY A 342 -11.71 18.73 -22.91
N LYS A 343 -10.89 19.76 -22.69
CA LYS A 343 -10.71 20.87 -23.63
C LYS A 343 -10.34 20.40 -25.03
N ASN A 344 -9.37 19.48 -25.16
CA ASN A 344 -8.88 18.96 -26.42
C ASN A 344 -9.92 18.14 -27.20
N VAL A 345 -10.94 17.59 -26.54
CA VAL A 345 -12.06 16.88 -27.14
C VAL A 345 -13.19 17.85 -27.52
N ILE A 346 -13.60 18.66 -26.55
CA ILE A 346 -14.79 19.54 -26.69
C ILE A 346 -14.55 20.65 -27.72
N LEU A 347 -13.41 21.33 -27.66
CA LEU A 347 -13.16 22.49 -28.54
C LEU A 347 -13.15 22.15 -30.05
N PRO A 348 -12.53 21.03 -30.50
CA PRO A 348 -12.62 20.66 -31.92
C PRO A 348 -14.05 20.33 -32.36
N MET A 349 -14.86 19.69 -31.48
CA MET A 349 -16.26 19.39 -31.78
C MET A 349 -17.08 20.65 -31.93
N LEU A 350 -16.98 21.60 -30.97
CA LEU A 350 -17.64 22.90 -31.05
C LEU A 350 -17.26 23.67 -32.34
N ASN A 351 -15.97 23.67 -32.69
CA ASN A 351 -15.49 24.32 -33.91
C ASN A 351 -16.10 23.70 -35.19
N ARG A 352 -16.23 22.34 -35.22
CA ARG A 352 -16.87 21.67 -36.37
C ARG A 352 -18.34 22.03 -36.49
N LEU A 353 -19.06 22.08 -35.36
CA LEU A 353 -20.46 22.49 -35.35
C LEU A 353 -20.66 23.94 -35.80
N LYS A 354 -19.82 24.86 -35.30
CA LYS A 354 -19.80 26.26 -35.72
C LYS A 354 -19.56 26.37 -37.23
N LYS A 355 -18.49 25.71 -37.72
CA LYS A 355 -18.16 25.72 -39.15
C LYS A 355 -19.29 25.16 -40.03
N CYS A 356 -19.98 24.10 -39.56
CA CYS A 356 -21.14 23.54 -40.24
C CYS A 356 -22.25 24.59 -40.35
N ASN A 357 -22.64 25.22 -39.24
CA ASN A 357 -23.67 26.25 -39.22
C ASN A 357 -23.34 27.44 -40.10
N ASP A 358 -22.10 27.94 -40.05
CA ASP A 358 -21.65 29.07 -40.86
C ASP A 358 -21.71 28.73 -42.37
N THR A 359 -21.35 27.53 -42.77
CA THR A 359 -21.44 27.04 -44.15
C THR A 359 -22.92 27.02 -44.63
N ILE A 360 -23.82 26.49 -43.78
CA ILE A 360 -25.25 26.44 -44.11
C ILE A 360 -25.85 27.87 -44.21
N ARG A 361 -25.51 28.75 -43.27
CA ARG A 361 -25.95 30.16 -43.30
C ARG A 361 -25.51 30.87 -44.56
N LEU A 362 -24.26 30.70 -44.97
CA LEU A 362 -23.76 31.25 -46.24
C LEU A 362 -24.51 30.70 -47.46
N ALA A 363 -24.72 29.39 -47.53
CA ALA A 363 -25.42 28.73 -48.62
C ALA A 363 -26.91 29.14 -48.73
N THR A 364 -27.50 29.57 -47.63
CA THR A 364 -28.92 29.96 -47.55
C THR A 364 -29.11 31.48 -47.45
N ASN A 365 -28.11 32.31 -47.76
CA ASN A 365 -28.15 33.74 -47.58
C ASN A 365 -28.65 34.17 -46.19
N ASN A 366 -28.20 33.50 -45.13
CA ASN A 366 -28.58 33.69 -43.74
C ASN A 366 -30.05 33.42 -43.40
N THR A 367 -30.82 32.75 -44.27
CA THR A 367 -32.24 32.43 -44.01
C THR A 367 -32.40 31.19 -43.09
N LEU A 368 -31.34 30.38 -42.94
CA LEU A 368 -31.34 29.20 -42.05
C LEU A 368 -30.17 29.24 -41.07
N ASN A 369 -30.49 29.31 -39.78
CA ASN A 369 -29.53 29.14 -38.68
C ASN A 369 -29.90 27.87 -37.91
N LEU A 370 -29.00 26.88 -37.90
CA LEU A 370 -29.25 25.58 -37.27
C LEU A 370 -29.40 25.68 -35.76
N PHE A 371 -28.85 26.71 -35.11
CA PHE A 371 -28.88 26.88 -33.66
C PHE A 371 -30.08 27.71 -33.15
N GLU A 372 -31.00 28.13 -33.99
CA GLU A 372 -32.23 28.86 -33.59
C GLU A 372 -33.27 27.94 -32.91
N ARG A 373 -33.18 26.61 -33.09
CA ARG A 373 -34.08 25.70 -32.44
C ARG A 373 -33.87 25.69 -30.94
N ALA A 374 -34.97 25.65 -30.18
CA ALA A 374 -34.94 25.69 -28.71
C ALA A 374 -34.10 24.58 -28.09
N GLU A 375 -34.05 23.40 -28.70
CA GLU A 375 -33.26 22.24 -28.27
C GLU A 375 -31.75 22.49 -28.30
N TYR A 376 -31.27 23.43 -29.15
CA TYR A 376 -29.85 23.74 -29.30
C TYR A 376 -29.42 25.04 -28.59
N LYS A 377 -30.31 25.66 -27.80
CA LYS A 377 -30.02 26.92 -27.12
C LYS A 377 -28.75 26.89 -26.29
N LYS A 378 -28.59 25.85 -25.45
CA LYS A 378 -27.40 25.64 -24.63
C LYS A 378 -26.13 25.46 -25.47
N LEU A 379 -26.23 24.81 -26.62
CA LEU A 379 -25.10 24.58 -27.49
C LEU A 379 -24.71 25.89 -28.20
N ALA A 380 -25.69 26.73 -28.62
CA ALA A 380 -25.47 28.06 -29.14
C ALA A 380 -24.72 28.98 -28.14
N GLU A 381 -25.15 28.97 -26.88
CA GLU A 381 -24.50 29.72 -25.78
C GLU A 381 -23.02 29.29 -25.61
N LEU A 382 -22.72 27.97 -25.66
CA LEU A 382 -21.35 27.47 -25.58
C LEU A 382 -20.47 27.87 -26.78
N LEU A 383 -21.08 28.07 -27.94
CA LEU A 383 -20.39 28.51 -29.14
C LEU A 383 -20.10 30.03 -29.14
N ASP A 384 -20.96 30.85 -28.51
CA ASP A 384 -20.79 32.30 -28.40
C ASP A 384 -19.80 32.72 -27.31
N ILE A 385 -19.68 31.99 -26.21
CA ILE A 385 -18.64 32.20 -25.20
C ILE A 385 -17.22 32.15 -25.76
N LYS A 386 -17.04 31.66 -27.00
CA LYS A 386 -15.75 31.64 -27.70
C LYS A 386 -15.41 32.89 -28.51
N ASN A 387 -16.27 33.83 -28.63
CA ASN A 387 -16.05 35.07 -29.39
C ASN A 387 -15.62 36.23 -28.47
N THR A 388 -15.44 35.97 -27.14
CA THR A 388 -14.75 36.85 -26.19
C THR A 388 -13.39 36.30 -25.82
#